data_a10599b13e1a9b4f1fe0e8858043c159
#
_entry.id   a10599b13e1a9b4f1fe0e8858043c159
#
_cell.length_a   1.000
_cell.length_b   1.000
_cell.length_c   1.000
_cell.angle_alpha   90.00
_cell.angle_beta   90.00
_cell.angle_gamma   90.00
#
_symmetry.space_group_name_H-M   'P 1'
#
loop_
_entity.id
_entity.type
_entity.pdbx_description
1 polymer ?
#
loop_
_entity_poly.entity_id
_entity_poly.type
_entity_poly.pdbx_seq_one_letter_code
_entity_poly.pdbx_strand_id
1 'polypeptide(L)'
;GDRQFLKDRAFPILKEAALFYLDYLVQDPKTGKLVSGPETSPENTYLTPNGQKVNLSMGCAMSQEIIWDVFTNLLEAAEALGIEDAFVQEVKIARSNLALPQIGPDGRLMEWALPFEEAEPGHRHMSHLFALHPGRQYNLYDSPQIAAAARKTIDYRLEHGGGHTGWSRAWIINFWARFHESQKAYENVQALLRNSTLPNLFDTHPPFQIDGNFGGAAGIAEMLLQSHCQTKEGSTILELLPALPKEWANGRFSGLRARGGFEVDVDWRDTALYQAAIKSNAKTACCIQYGSKRIYRTVEPTAAIILSHEDFK
;
A
#
# COMPACT_ATOMS: atom_id res chain seq x y z
N GLY A 1 15.70 -7.57 -11.34
CA GLY A 1 15.96 -7.78 -9.94
C GLY A 1 17.27 -8.51 -9.68
N ASP A 2 17.78 -8.39 -8.49
CA ASP A 2 18.98 -9.11 -8.06
C ASP A 2 18.59 -10.53 -7.59
N ARG A 3 18.78 -11.54 -8.46
CA ARG A 3 18.42 -12.93 -8.18
C ARG A 3 19.32 -13.55 -7.09
N GLN A 4 20.57 -13.09 -6.99
CA GLN A 4 21.50 -13.60 -5.98
C GLN A 4 21.10 -13.10 -4.58
N PHE A 5 20.80 -11.79 -4.46
CA PHE A 5 20.23 -11.20 -3.23
C PHE A 5 18.92 -11.89 -2.82
N LEU A 6 18.03 -12.14 -3.80
CA LEU A 6 16.77 -12.82 -3.55
C LEU A 6 17.01 -14.20 -2.94
N LYS A 7 17.93 -15.00 -3.52
CA LYS A 7 18.26 -16.35 -3.07
C LYS A 7 18.92 -16.36 -1.71
N ASP A 8 19.95 -15.52 -1.51
CA ASP A 8 20.85 -15.63 -0.37
C ASP A 8 20.39 -14.84 0.86
N ARG A 9 19.52 -13.85 0.66
CA ARG A 9 19.08 -12.93 1.72
C ARG A 9 17.57 -12.86 1.88
N ALA A 10 16.83 -12.48 0.84
CA ALA A 10 15.40 -12.19 0.98
C ALA A 10 14.58 -13.47 1.19
N PHE A 11 14.80 -14.52 0.39
CA PHE A 11 14.02 -15.75 0.50
C PHE A 11 14.18 -16.46 1.86
N PRO A 12 15.38 -16.62 2.45
CA PRO A 12 15.50 -17.17 3.79
C PRO A 12 14.71 -16.38 4.85
N ILE A 13 14.76 -15.06 4.83
CA ILE A 13 14.01 -14.21 5.78
C ILE A 13 12.50 -14.38 5.59
N LEU A 14 12.02 -14.35 4.35
CA LEU A 14 10.60 -14.60 4.05
C LEU A 14 10.16 -15.99 4.47
N LYS A 15 11.04 -17.00 4.31
CA LYS A 15 10.76 -18.38 4.72
C LYS A 15 10.60 -18.49 6.23
N GLU A 16 11.51 -17.90 7.01
CA GLU A 16 11.42 -17.92 8.48
C GLU A 16 10.17 -17.17 8.97
N ALA A 17 9.85 -16.03 8.40
CA ALA A 17 8.62 -15.31 8.71
C ALA A 17 7.37 -16.13 8.36
N ALA A 18 7.35 -16.81 7.22
CA ALA A 18 6.23 -17.65 6.83
C ALA A 18 6.06 -18.88 7.73
N LEU A 19 7.16 -19.52 8.15
CA LEU A 19 7.15 -20.63 9.13
C LEU A 19 6.53 -20.17 10.45
N PHE A 20 6.95 -18.99 10.97
CA PHE A 20 6.36 -18.42 12.17
C PHE A 20 4.84 -18.25 12.02
N TYR A 21 4.37 -17.70 10.92
CA TYR A 21 2.94 -17.50 10.72
C TYR A 21 2.15 -18.81 10.51
N LEU A 22 2.75 -19.83 9.88
CA LEU A 22 2.10 -21.14 9.78
C LEU A 22 1.86 -21.77 11.16
N ASP A 23 2.81 -21.60 12.10
CA ASP A 23 2.68 -22.07 13.47
C ASP A 23 1.71 -21.19 14.31
N TYR A 24 1.67 -19.87 14.01
CA TYR A 24 0.88 -18.92 14.78
C TYR A 24 -0.60 -18.89 14.40
N LEU A 25 -0.92 -19.20 13.13
CA LEU A 25 -2.28 -19.20 12.63
C LEU A 25 -3.12 -20.34 13.22
N VAL A 26 -4.35 -20.01 13.62
CA VAL A 26 -5.31 -20.99 14.10
C VAL A 26 -6.59 -20.96 13.25
N GLN A 27 -7.29 -22.08 13.19
CA GLN A 27 -8.55 -22.15 12.47
C GLN A 27 -9.67 -21.54 13.33
N ASP A 28 -10.36 -20.53 12.81
CA ASP A 28 -11.58 -20.02 13.43
C ASP A 28 -12.69 -21.08 13.35
N PRO A 29 -13.22 -21.52 14.50
CA PRO A 29 -14.22 -22.61 14.54
C PRO A 29 -15.56 -22.24 13.89
N LYS A 30 -15.84 -20.95 13.67
CA LYS A 30 -17.08 -20.48 13.06
C LYS A 30 -16.99 -20.42 11.54
N THR A 31 -15.89 -19.94 11.01
CA THR A 31 -15.72 -19.69 9.57
C THR A 31 -14.85 -20.74 8.89
N GLY A 32 -14.06 -21.51 9.64
CA GLY A 32 -13.08 -22.45 9.10
C GLY A 32 -11.85 -21.75 8.49
N LYS A 33 -11.77 -20.43 8.54
CA LYS A 33 -10.65 -19.64 8.02
C LYS A 33 -9.50 -19.59 9.00
N LEU A 34 -8.30 -19.34 8.48
CA LEU A 34 -7.11 -19.12 9.31
C LEU A 34 -7.10 -17.68 9.82
N VAL A 35 -6.93 -17.52 11.11
CA VAL A 35 -6.83 -16.23 11.81
C VAL A 35 -5.61 -16.20 12.70
N SER A 36 -5.03 -15.03 12.85
CA SER A 36 -3.96 -14.73 13.80
C SER A 36 -4.51 -14.43 15.20
N GLY A 37 -3.66 -14.54 16.20
CA GLY A 37 -4.01 -14.11 17.57
C GLY A 37 -3.77 -15.16 18.66
N PRO A 38 -3.95 -14.74 19.93
CA PRO A 38 -4.49 -13.44 20.38
C PRO A 38 -3.53 -12.27 20.12
N GLU A 39 -4.08 -11.11 19.73
CA GLU A 39 -3.31 -9.96 19.29
C GLU A 39 -4.07 -8.65 19.50
N THR A 40 -3.40 -7.52 19.29
CA THR A 40 -4.01 -6.19 19.29
C THR A 40 -3.98 -5.60 17.89
N SER A 41 -5.03 -4.87 17.49
CA SER A 41 -4.89 -3.93 16.37
C SER A 41 -4.06 -2.74 16.87
N PRO A 42 -2.95 -2.42 16.26
CA PRO A 42 -2.10 -1.31 16.72
C PRO A 42 -2.79 0.05 16.48
N GLU A 43 -2.86 0.90 17.45
CA GLU A 43 -2.88 0.68 18.90
C GLU A 43 -4.30 0.88 19.45
N ASN A 44 -5.32 0.50 18.68
CA ASN A 44 -6.72 0.84 18.90
C ASN A 44 -7.42 -0.07 19.93
N THR A 45 -8.50 0.42 20.47
CA THR A 45 -9.32 -0.21 21.49
C THR A 45 -10.77 -0.21 21.05
N TYR A 46 -11.48 -1.29 21.31
CA TYR A 46 -12.91 -1.39 21.05
C TYR A 46 -13.72 -1.46 22.36
N LEU A 47 -15.02 -1.21 22.23
CA LEU A 47 -15.98 -1.35 23.31
C LEU A 47 -16.72 -2.69 23.19
N THR A 48 -16.78 -3.41 24.30
CA THR A 48 -17.65 -4.59 24.41
C THR A 48 -19.11 -4.16 24.56
N PRO A 49 -20.11 -5.04 24.37
CA PRO A 49 -21.52 -4.69 24.54
C PRO A 49 -21.90 -4.12 25.93
N ASN A 50 -21.08 -4.40 26.95
CA ASN A 50 -21.25 -3.82 28.30
C ASN A 50 -20.40 -2.58 28.56
N GLY A 51 -19.80 -1.97 27.50
CA GLY A 51 -19.05 -0.73 27.55
C GLY A 51 -17.61 -0.84 28.08
N GLN A 52 -17.08 -2.04 28.26
CA GLN A 52 -15.68 -2.22 28.66
C GLN A 52 -14.73 -1.99 27.47
N LYS A 53 -13.63 -1.26 27.73
CA LYS A 53 -12.55 -1.07 26.76
C LYS A 53 -11.67 -2.32 26.71
N VAL A 54 -11.48 -2.88 25.51
CA VAL A 54 -10.65 -4.06 25.26
C VAL A 54 -9.83 -3.83 23.99
N ASN A 55 -8.57 -4.28 23.98
CA ASN A 55 -7.68 -4.19 22.83
C ASN A 55 -7.24 -5.56 22.30
N LEU A 56 -7.50 -6.65 23.04
CA LEU A 56 -7.11 -8.01 22.62
C LEU A 56 -8.21 -8.66 21.80
N SER A 57 -7.85 -9.19 20.64
CA SER A 57 -8.78 -9.86 19.72
C SER A 57 -8.09 -11.00 18.98
N MET A 58 -8.87 -11.70 18.15
CA MET A 58 -8.37 -12.64 17.15
C MET A 58 -8.62 -12.05 15.76
N GLY A 59 -7.72 -12.32 14.80
CA GLY A 59 -7.92 -11.95 13.41
C GLY A 59 -8.07 -10.45 13.15
N CYS A 60 -7.20 -9.63 13.78
CA CYS A 60 -7.15 -8.21 13.46
C CYS A 60 -6.75 -8.00 12.00
N ALA A 61 -7.41 -7.07 11.32
CA ALA A 61 -7.23 -6.86 9.88
C ALA A 61 -5.76 -6.64 9.50
N MET A 62 -5.02 -5.79 10.23
CA MET A 62 -3.61 -5.50 9.92
C MET A 62 -2.75 -6.76 9.93
N SER A 63 -2.90 -7.62 10.92
CA SER A 63 -2.11 -8.86 11.01
C SER A 63 -2.46 -9.81 9.86
N GLN A 64 -3.74 -9.97 9.55
CA GLN A 64 -4.18 -10.79 8.41
C GLN A 64 -3.63 -10.26 7.08
N GLU A 65 -3.61 -8.96 6.89
CA GLU A 65 -3.08 -8.28 5.71
C GLU A 65 -1.55 -8.42 5.60
N ILE A 66 -0.81 -8.30 6.70
CA ILE A 66 0.63 -8.52 6.75
C ILE A 66 0.97 -9.99 6.45
N ILE A 67 0.24 -10.94 7.03
CA ILE A 67 0.44 -12.37 6.76
C ILE A 67 0.20 -12.68 5.29
N TRP A 68 -0.87 -12.12 4.73
CA TRP A 68 -1.15 -12.25 3.30
C TRP A 68 0.01 -11.70 2.44
N ASP A 69 0.57 -10.55 2.81
CA ASP A 69 1.68 -9.90 2.09
C ASP A 69 2.96 -10.73 2.19
N VAL A 70 3.31 -11.24 3.39
CA VAL A 70 4.46 -12.12 3.59
C VAL A 70 4.34 -13.40 2.77
N PHE A 71 3.19 -14.07 2.81
CA PHE A 71 2.95 -15.29 2.04
C PHE A 71 3.00 -15.01 0.53
N THR A 72 2.43 -13.90 0.07
CA THR A 72 2.47 -13.50 -1.34
C THR A 72 3.89 -13.22 -1.81
N ASN A 73 4.66 -12.44 -1.04
CA ASN A 73 6.04 -12.12 -1.36
C ASN A 73 6.94 -13.37 -1.37
N LEU A 74 6.69 -14.33 -0.47
CA LEU A 74 7.40 -15.61 -0.47
C LEU A 74 7.08 -16.43 -1.71
N LEU A 75 5.82 -16.54 -2.10
CA LEU A 75 5.38 -17.30 -3.27
C LEU A 75 5.95 -16.70 -4.57
N GLU A 76 5.94 -15.39 -4.71
CA GLU A 76 6.57 -14.69 -5.85
C GLU A 76 8.10 -14.89 -5.87
N ALA A 77 8.73 -14.88 -4.70
CA ALA A 77 10.16 -15.16 -4.58
C ALA A 77 10.50 -16.62 -4.95
N ALA A 78 9.68 -17.58 -4.50
CA ALA A 78 9.83 -18.99 -4.85
C ALA A 78 9.68 -19.20 -6.36
N GLU A 79 8.65 -18.62 -6.99
CA GLU A 79 8.45 -18.66 -8.44
C GLU A 79 9.66 -18.08 -9.19
N ALA A 80 10.14 -16.90 -8.79
CA ALA A 80 11.33 -16.29 -9.40
C ALA A 80 12.60 -17.14 -9.25
N LEU A 81 12.71 -17.94 -8.20
CA LEU A 81 13.83 -18.85 -7.96
C LEU A 81 13.64 -20.25 -8.57
N GLY A 82 12.42 -20.60 -8.99
CA GLY A 82 12.06 -21.93 -9.46
C GLY A 82 11.98 -22.97 -8.34
N ILE A 83 11.52 -22.54 -7.14
CA ILE A 83 11.35 -23.41 -5.97
C ILE A 83 9.89 -23.86 -5.90
N GLU A 84 9.67 -25.17 -6.00
CA GLU A 84 8.36 -25.81 -5.88
C GLU A 84 8.50 -27.02 -4.94
N ASP A 85 8.44 -26.78 -3.64
CA ASP A 85 8.51 -27.82 -2.62
C ASP A 85 7.22 -27.89 -1.78
N ALA A 86 7.15 -28.86 -0.87
CA ALA A 86 6.01 -29.06 0.01
C ALA A 86 5.70 -27.83 0.88
N PHE A 87 6.74 -27.11 1.32
CA PHE A 87 6.58 -25.90 2.11
C PHE A 87 5.92 -24.77 1.30
N VAL A 88 6.35 -24.54 0.06
CA VAL A 88 5.73 -23.55 -0.84
C VAL A 88 4.26 -23.89 -1.08
N GLN A 89 3.92 -25.17 -1.23
CA GLN A 89 2.51 -25.58 -1.38
C GLN A 89 1.70 -25.35 -0.10
N GLU A 90 2.28 -25.61 1.08
CA GLU A 90 1.65 -25.34 2.37
C GLU A 90 1.34 -23.85 2.53
N VAL A 91 2.30 -22.95 2.25
CA VAL A 91 2.10 -21.50 2.27
C VAL A 91 1.00 -21.06 1.29
N LYS A 92 0.96 -21.65 0.10
CA LYS A 92 -0.08 -21.36 -0.90
C LYS A 92 -1.47 -21.73 -0.40
N ILE A 93 -1.60 -22.90 0.24
CA ILE A 93 -2.86 -23.34 0.84
C ILE A 93 -3.25 -22.45 2.01
N ALA A 94 -2.31 -22.14 2.90
CA ALA A 94 -2.56 -21.27 4.05
C ALA A 94 -3.02 -19.88 3.60
N ARG A 95 -2.33 -19.26 2.62
CA ARG A 95 -2.73 -17.95 2.06
C ARG A 95 -4.16 -17.94 1.52
N SER A 96 -4.58 -19.00 0.82
CA SER A 96 -5.93 -19.10 0.26
C SER A 96 -7.02 -19.27 1.33
N ASN A 97 -6.63 -19.73 2.52
CA ASN A 97 -7.53 -19.97 3.64
C ASN A 97 -7.51 -18.83 4.69
N LEU A 98 -6.69 -17.79 4.53
CA LEU A 98 -6.72 -16.64 5.43
C LEU A 98 -8.11 -15.99 5.48
N ALA A 99 -8.50 -15.53 6.67
CA ALA A 99 -9.62 -14.61 6.80
C ALA A 99 -9.23 -13.28 6.15
N LEU A 100 -10.00 -12.84 5.17
CA LEU A 100 -9.77 -11.57 4.49
C LEU A 100 -10.44 -10.42 5.24
N PRO A 101 -9.96 -9.18 5.11
CA PRO A 101 -10.62 -7.99 5.60
C PRO A 101 -12.08 -7.92 5.12
N GLN A 102 -12.95 -7.50 6.00
CA GLN A 102 -14.41 -7.50 5.79
C GLN A 102 -14.96 -6.07 5.80
N ILE A 103 -16.06 -5.89 5.07
CA ILE A 103 -16.84 -4.65 5.11
C ILE A 103 -17.89 -4.81 6.22
N GLY A 104 -17.88 -3.90 7.18
CA GLY A 104 -18.82 -3.87 8.29
C GLY A 104 -20.23 -3.42 7.89
N PRO A 105 -21.18 -3.52 8.79
CA PRO A 105 -22.57 -3.14 8.55
C PRO A 105 -22.74 -1.64 8.24
N ASP A 106 -21.81 -0.81 8.66
CA ASP A 106 -21.74 0.61 8.38
C ASP A 106 -21.06 0.95 7.03
N GLY A 107 -20.57 -0.08 6.32
CA GLY A 107 -19.91 0.03 5.01
C GLY A 107 -18.45 0.47 5.07
N ARG A 108 -17.83 0.52 6.27
CA ARG A 108 -16.39 0.72 6.46
C ARG A 108 -15.65 -0.61 6.47
N LEU A 109 -14.33 -0.61 6.28
CA LEU A 109 -13.51 -1.78 6.56
C LEU A 109 -13.46 -2.03 8.06
N MET A 110 -13.63 -3.31 8.44
CA MET A 110 -13.55 -3.71 9.84
C MET A 110 -12.10 -3.81 10.30
N GLU A 111 -11.82 -3.27 11.46
CA GLU A 111 -10.48 -3.34 12.09
C GLU A 111 -10.28 -4.66 12.85
N TRP A 112 -11.36 -5.23 13.35
CA TRP A 112 -11.39 -6.51 14.07
C TRP A 112 -12.29 -7.50 13.34
N ALA A 113 -12.21 -8.78 13.71
CA ALA A 113 -13.04 -9.84 13.12
C ALA A 113 -14.55 -9.67 13.32
N LEU A 114 -14.96 -8.82 14.26
CA LEU A 114 -16.36 -8.48 14.53
C LEU A 114 -16.56 -6.96 14.46
N PRO A 115 -17.79 -6.50 14.17
CA PRO A 115 -18.11 -5.07 14.04
C PRO A 115 -18.24 -4.40 15.41
N PHE A 116 -17.14 -4.33 16.15
CA PHE A 116 -17.09 -3.65 17.43
C PHE A 116 -17.19 -2.14 17.28
N GLU A 117 -17.72 -1.47 18.29
CA GLU A 117 -17.68 -0.02 18.42
C GLU A 117 -16.25 0.41 18.82
N GLU A 118 -15.73 1.43 18.18
CA GLU A 118 -14.39 1.97 18.46
C GLU A 118 -14.43 2.86 19.70
N ALA A 119 -13.50 2.67 20.65
CA ALA A 119 -13.38 3.53 21.82
C ALA A 119 -12.87 4.93 21.45
N GLU A 120 -12.18 5.07 20.32
CA GLU A 120 -11.65 6.32 19.77
C GLU A 120 -11.88 6.37 18.25
N PRO A 121 -13.03 6.88 17.80
CA PRO A 121 -13.37 6.93 16.38
C PRO A 121 -12.37 7.69 15.48
N GLY A 122 -11.68 8.69 16.03
CA GLY A 122 -10.62 9.44 15.37
C GLY A 122 -9.20 8.94 15.66
N HIS A 123 -9.05 7.67 16.02
CA HIS A 123 -7.73 7.11 16.34
C HIS A 123 -6.72 7.36 15.21
N ARG A 124 -5.48 7.74 15.59
CA ARG A 124 -4.42 8.10 14.65
C ARG A 124 -3.94 6.94 13.77
N HIS A 125 -4.04 5.70 14.25
CA HIS A 125 -3.70 4.51 13.46
C HIS A 125 -4.88 4.10 12.56
N MET A 126 -4.57 3.81 11.31
CA MET A 126 -5.47 3.23 10.33
C MET A 126 -4.92 1.86 9.88
N SER A 127 -4.57 1.03 10.86
CA SER A 127 -3.84 -0.23 10.68
C SER A 127 -4.54 -1.20 9.73
N HIS A 128 -5.86 -1.24 9.76
CA HIS A 128 -6.73 -2.06 8.89
C HIS A 128 -6.83 -1.58 7.44
N LEU A 129 -6.01 -0.61 7.05
CA LEU A 129 -5.84 -0.17 5.67
C LEU A 129 -4.46 -0.55 5.12
N PHE A 130 -3.68 -1.38 5.83
CA PHE A 130 -2.37 -1.83 5.38
C PHE A 130 -2.43 -2.49 3.99
N ALA A 131 -3.45 -3.27 3.70
CA ALA A 131 -3.65 -3.95 2.42
C ALA A 131 -3.78 -2.99 1.22
N LEU A 132 -4.22 -1.72 1.47
CA LEU A 132 -4.26 -0.67 0.47
C LEU A 132 -2.89 0.02 0.34
N HIS A 133 -2.28 0.40 1.48
CA HIS A 133 -0.94 0.99 1.57
C HIS A 133 -0.37 0.76 2.98
N PRO A 134 0.91 0.34 3.10
CA PRO A 134 1.92 0.11 2.05
C PRO A 134 1.76 -1.21 1.26
N GLY A 135 0.86 -2.08 1.68
CA GLY A 135 0.51 -3.30 0.97
C GLY A 135 -0.03 -3.05 -0.45
N ARG A 136 -0.38 -4.14 -1.12
CA ARG A 136 -0.87 -4.10 -2.50
C ARG A 136 -1.98 -5.12 -2.77
N GLN A 137 -2.58 -5.65 -1.71
CA GLN A 137 -3.62 -6.67 -1.81
C GLN A 137 -4.89 -6.13 -2.48
N TYR A 138 -5.23 -4.87 -2.22
CA TYR A 138 -6.39 -4.19 -2.77
C TYR A 138 -5.99 -2.93 -3.53
N ASN A 139 -6.73 -2.64 -4.60
CA ASN A 139 -6.55 -1.45 -5.43
C ASN A 139 -7.89 -1.02 -6.06
N LEU A 140 -7.89 0.13 -6.73
CA LEU A 140 -9.08 0.71 -7.36
C LEU A 140 -9.66 -0.16 -8.50
N TYR A 141 -8.82 -0.95 -9.16
CA TYR A 141 -9.19 -1.67 -10.38
C TYR A 141 -9.77 -3.05 -10.09
N ASP A 142 -9.13 -3.78 -9.18
CA ASP A 142 -9.45 -5.20 -8.93
C ASP A 142 -10.39 -5.39 -7.74
N SER A 143 -10.47 -4.39 -6.84
CA SER A 143 -11.22 -4.49 -5.59
C SER A 143 -12.04 -3.22 -5.30
N PRO A 144 -12.90 -2.76 -6.23
CA PRO A 144 -13.57 -1.46 -6.11
C PRO A 144 -14.49 -1.34 -4.88
N GLN A 145 -15.08 -2.44 -4.43
CA GLN A 145 -15.93 -2.45 -3.23
C GLN A 145 -15.10 -2.25 -1.95
N ILE A 146 -13.98 -2.95 -1.84
CA ILE A 146 -13.03 -2.80 -0.72
C ILE A 146 -12.43 -1.38 -0.75
N ALA A 147 -12.07 -0.88 -1.92
CA ALA A 147 -11.56 0.48 -2.08
C ALA A 147 -12.59 1.54 -1.63
N ALA A 148 -13.86 1.36 -1.95
CA ALA A 148 -14.93 2.24 -1.49
C ALA A 148 -15.11 2.19 0.04
N ALA A 149 -15.05 1.00 0.64
CA ALA A 149 -15.12 0.83 2.09
C ALA A 149 -13.92 1.44 2.81
N ALA A 150 -12.69 1.28 2.26
CA ALA A 150 -11.48 1.90 2.76
C ALA A 150 -11.56 3.44 2.71
N ARG A 151 -12.07 3.99 1.61
CA ARG A 151 -12.31 5.43 1.48
C ARG A 151 -13.26 5.95 2.57
N LYS A 152 -14.37 5.25 2.79
CA LYS A 152 -15.33 5.59 3.86
C LYS A 152 -14.69 5.51 5.25
N THR A 153 -13.79 4.56 5.47
CA THR A 153 -13.01 4.44 6.70
C THR A 153 -12.14 5.67 6.93
N ILE A 154 -11.42 6.13 5.90
CA ILE A 154 -10.55 7.32 5.99
C ILE A 154 -11.38 8.58 6.26
N ASP A 155 -12.47 8.79 5.51
CA ASP A 155 -13.36 9.94 5.71
C ASP A 155 -13.89 9.95 7.16
N TYR A 156 -14.35 8.80 7.68
CA TYR A 156 -14.82 8.67 9.06
C TYR A 156 -13.74 9.01 10.10
N ARG A 157 -12.52 8.49 9.95
CA ARG A 157 -11.39 8.82 10.83
C ARG A 157 -11.08 10.31 10.84
N LEU A 158 -11.08 10.94 9.67
CA LEU A 158 -10.80 12.37 9.52
C LEU A 158 -11.90 13.24 10.11
N GLU A 159 -13.17 12.89 9.94
CA GLU A 159 -14.31 13.57 10.54
C GLU A 159 -14.27 13.59 12.07
N HIS A 160 -13.62 12.57 12.68
CA HIS A 160 -13.44 12.45 14.13
C HIS A 160 -12.06 12.93 14.61
N GLY A 161 -11.30 13.67 13.79
CA GLY A 161 -10.03 14.27 14.19
C GLY A 161 -8.79 13.42 13.96
N GLY A 162 -8.90 12.32 13.24
CA GLY A 162 -7.77 11.47 12.88
C GLY A 162 -6.70 12.19 12.05
N GLY A 163 -5.48 11.63 12.00
CA GLY A 163 -4.38 12.21 11.24
C GLY A 163 -3.73 13.43 11.89
N HIS A 164 -3.84 13.58 13.20
CA HIS A 164 -3.31 14.72 13.96
C HIS A 164 -1.81 14.62 14.29
N THR A 165 -1.16 13.50 14.00
CA THR A 165 0.29 13.31 14.18
C THR A 165 1.01 13.25 12.84
N GLY A 166 2.32 13.52 12.82
CA GLY A 166 3.08 13.60 11.56
C GLY A 166 3.00 12.33 10.72
N TRP A 167 3.37 11.17 11.28
CA TRP A 167 3.34 9.92 10.50
C TRP A 167 1.90 9.48 10.14
N SER A 168 0.91 9.73 10.99
CA SER A 168 -0.47 9.39 10.65
C SER A 168 -1.00 10.26 9.49
N ARG A 169 -0.61 11.53 9.45
CA ARG A 169 -0.90 12.42 8.32
C ARG A 169 -0.21 11.95 7.05
N ALA A 170 1.03 11.49 7.15
CA ALA A 170 1.78 10.94 6.02
C ALA A 170 1.09 9.68 5.43
N TRP A 171 0.56 8.79 6.27
CA TRP A 171 -0.24 7.65 5.80
C TRP A 171 -1.47 8.09 5.01
N ILE A 172 -2.17 9.13 5.47
CA ILE A 172 -3.35 9.67 4.80
C ILE A 172 -2.99 10.24 3.41
N ILE A 173 -1.82 10.89 3.26
CA ILE A 173 -1.33 11.32 1.95
C ILE A 173 -1.21 10.13 1.00
N ASN A 174 -0.58 9.05 1.46
CA ASN A 174 -0.40 7.83 0.67
C ASN A 174 -1.75 7.18 0.30
N PHE A 175 -2.70 7.12 1.22
CA PHE A 175 -4.03 6.59 0.92
C PHE A 175 -4.73 7.41 -0.18
N TRP A 176 -4.76 8.74 -0.05
CA TRP A 176 -5.39 9.59 -1.06
C TRP A 176 -4.65 9.53 -2.41
N ALA A 177 -3.33 9.40 -2.40
CA ALA A 177 -2.57 9.14 -3.62
C ALA A 177 -2.99 7.82 -4.29
N ARG A 178 -3.15 6.72 -3.51
CA ARG A 178 -3.65 5.42 -4.00
C ARG A 178 -5.09 5.47 -4.52
N PHE A 179 -5.89 6.42 -4.02
CA PHE A 179 -7.23 6.69 -4.53
C PHE A 179 -7.27 7.66 -5.71
N HIS A 180 -6.14 8.17 -6.17
CA HIS A 180 -6.03 9.20 -7.21
C HIS A 180 -6.76 10.51 -6.85
N GLU A 181 -6.95 10.77 -5.56
CA GLU A 181 -7.58 11.96 -5.01
C GLU A 181 -6.55 13.08 -4.83
N SER A 182 -6.11 13.65 -5.94
CA SER A 182 -4.99 14.60 -6.00
C SER A 182 -5.16 15.80 -5.04
N GLN A 183 -6.38 16.38 -4.98
CA GLN A 183 -6.64 17.52 -4.13
C GLN A 183 -6.59 17.15 -2.63
N LYS A 184 -7.21 16.01 -2.25
CA LYS A 184 -7.16 15.52 -0.87
C LYS A 184 -5.73 15.16 -0.45
N ALA A 185 -4.95 14.52 -1.32
CA ALA A 185 -3.54 14.24 -1.07
C ALA A 185 -2.74 15.53 -0.85
N TYR A 186 -2.90 16.52 -1.71
CA TYR A 186 -2.22 17.81 -1.61
C TYR A 186 -2.58 18.57 -0.33
N GLU A 187 -3.84 18.64 0.05
CA GLU A 187 -4.30 19.26 1.30
C GLU A 187 -3.64 18.60 2.53
N ASN A 188 -3.46 17.28 2.49
CA ASN A 188 -2.78 16.56 3.55
C ASN A 188 -1.25 16.76 3.52
N VAL A 189 -0.61 16.95 2.37
CA VAL A 189 0.78 17.42 2.27
C VAL A 189 0.93 18.79 2.93
N GLN A 190 0.04 19.74 2.62
CA GLN A 190 0.06 21.07 3.24
C GLN A 190 -0.16 20.99 4.76
N ALA A 191 -1.07 20.11 5.22
CA ALA A 191 -1.34 19.91 6.64
C ALA A 191 -0.12 19.33 7.36
N LEU A 192 0.57 18.35 6.77
CA LEU A 192 1.83 17.78 7.29
C LEU A 192 2.88 18.87 7.46
N LEU A 193 3.12 19.67 6.41
CA LEU A 193 4.12 20.74 6.43
C LEU A 193 3.78 21.85 7.44
N ARG A 194 2.50 22.17 7.59
CA ARG A 194 2.05 23.25 8.48
C ARG A 194 2.04 22.86 9.95
N ASN A 195 1.60 21.65 10.26
CA ASN A 195 1.25 21.23 11.61
C ASN A 195 2.26 20.30 12.25
N SER A 196 3.01 19.55 11.43
CA SER A 196 3.85 18.44 11.89
C SER A 196 5.26 18.46 11.31
N THR A 197 5.71 19.63 10.79
CA THR A 197 7.06 19.78 10.26
C THR A 197 7.74 20.99 10.93
N LEU A 198 8.89 20.77 11.53
CA LEU A 198 9.69 21.81 12.17
C LEU A 198 10.49 22.62 11.13
N PRO A 199 11.01 23.82 11.49
CA PRO A 199 11.82 24.64 10.55
C PRO A 199 13.05 23.93 9.97
N ASN A 200 13.60 22.95 10.68
CA ASN A 200 14.69 22.10 10.21
C ASN A 200 14.22 20.93 9.33
N LEU A 201 12.96 20.91 8.96
CA LEU A 201 12.26 19.87 8.19
C LEU A 201 12.06 18.53 8.91
N PHE A 202 12.40 18.43 10.19
CA PHE A 202 12.06 17.24 10.96
C PHE A 202 10.57 17.18 11.24
N ASP A 203 10.02 15.98 11.11
CA ASP A 203 8.65 15.70 11.51
C ASP A 203 8.46 15.81 13.03
N THR A 204 7.26 16.10 13.45
CA THR A 204 6.89 16.03 14.87
C THR A 204 5.56 15.29 15.04
N HIS A 205 5.63 14.29 15.88
CA HIS A 205 4.46 13.53 16.30
C HIS A 205 3.57 14.32 17.29
N PRO A 206 4.01 15.05 18.39
CA PRO A 206 5.29 15.09 19.10
C PRO A 206 5.56 13.85 19.97
N PRO A 207 6.85 13.51 20.32
CA PRO A 207 8.09 14.14 19.84
C PRO A 207 8.43 13.78 18.38
N PHE A 208 9.65 14.13 17.91
CA PHE A 208 10.17 13.75 16.60
C PHE A 208 10.07 12.24 16.35
N GLN A 209 9.55 11.89 15.20
CA GLN A 209 9.55 10.54 14.63
C GLN A 209 9.85 10.64 13.14
N ILE A 210 10.92 10.01 12.68
CA ILE A 210 11.37 10.07 11.27
C ILE A 210 10.31 9.49 10.30
N ASP A 211 9.39 8.69 10.82
CA ASP A 211 8.31 8.05 10.08
C ASP A 211 7.48 9.04 9.26
N GLY A 212 7.16 10.22 9.82
CA GLY A 212 6.43 11.27 9.12
C GLY A 212 7.22 11.84 7.95
N ASN A 213 8.55 11.97 8.08
CA ASN A 213 9.43 12.40 7.00
C ASN A 213 9.44 11.39 5.85
N PHE A 214 9.65 10.10 6.17
CA PHE A 214 9.68 9.05 5.16
C PHE A 214 8.31 8.84 4.52
N GLY A 215 7.25 8.79 5.34
CA GLY A 215 5.90 8.63 4.84
C GLY A 215 5.42 9.81 4.01
N GLY A 216 5.81 11.04 4.37
CA GLY A 216 5.51 12.25 3.59
C GLY A 216 6.20 12.24 2.23
N ALA A 217 7.50 11.89 2.20
CA ALA A 217 8.25 11.74 0.95
C ALA A 217 7.67 10.62 0.06
N ALA A 218 7.33 9.47 0.68
CA ALA A 218 6.66 8.37 -0.03
C ALA A 218 5.31 8.79 -0.60
N GLY A 219 4.50 9.55 0.16
CA GLY A 219 3.21 10.07 -0.29
C GLY A 219 3.33 10.97 -1.51
N ILE A 220 4.30 11.89 -1.52
CA ILE A 220 4.58 12.73 -2.69
C ILE A 220 5.01 11.87 -3.89
N ALA A 221 5.86 10.87 -3.68
CA ALA A 221 6.25 9.95 -4.73
C ALA A 221 5.04 9.16 -5.28
N GLU A 222 4.15 8.65 -4.41
CA GLU A 222 2.92 7.95 -4.81
C GLU A 222 1.93 8.86 -5.58
N MET A 223 1.93 10.18 -5.31
CA MET A 223 1.14 11.14 -6.09
C MET A 223 1.64 11.27 -7.54
N LEU A 224 2.94 11.03 -7.77
CA LEU A 224 3.62 11.26 -9.05
C LEU A 224 3.88 9.99 -9.84
N LEU A 225 4.12 8.85 -9.18
CA LEU A 225 4.41 7.57 -9.81
C LEU A 225 3.92 6.42 -8.92
N GLN A 226 3.08 5.55 -9.48
CA GLN A 226 2.69 4.31 -8.80
C GLN A 226 3.08 3.08 -9.64
N SER A 227 3.39 1.98 -8.94
CA SER A 227 3.78 0.71 -9.58
C SER A 227 3.37 -0.51 -8.77
N HIS A 228 2.36 -0.37 -7.89
CA HIS A 228 1.90 -1.44 -7.02
C HIS A 228 0.94 -2.41 -7.69
N CYS A 229 0.32 -2.01 -8.80
CA CYS A 229 -0.59 -2.84 -9.57
C CYS A 229 0.12 -3.65 -10.64
N GLN A 230 -0.50 -4.77 -11.02
CA GLN A 230 -0.07 -5.61 -12.14
C GLN A 230 -1.26 -5.84 -13.10
N THR A 231 -0.95 -6.14 -14.34
CA THR A 231 -1.96 -6.64 -15.28
C THR A 231 -2.31 -8.09 -14.93
N LYS A 232 -3.36 -8.63 -15.54
CA LYS A 232 -3.74 -10.05 -15.34
C LYS A 232 -2.64 -11.02 -15.79
N GLU A 233 -1.78 -10.58 -16.71
CA GLU A 233 -0.64 -11.34 -17.23
C GLU A 233 0.64 -11.15 -16.37
N GLY A 234 0.54 -10.43 -15.23
CA GLY A 234 1.65 -10.22 -14.30
C GLY A 234 2.61 -9.09 -14.65
N SER A 235 2.35 -8.30 -15.69
CA SER A 235 3.18 -7.15 -16.04
C SER A 235 2.95 -5.99 -15.05
N THR A 236 4.04 -5.38 -14.56
CA THR A 236 3.94 -4.18 -13.72
C THR A 236 3.23 -3.05 -14.45
N ILE A 237 2.30 -2.38 -13.78
CA ILE A 237 1.66 -1.17 -14.28
C ILE A 237 2.43 0.03 -13.69
N LEU A 238 3.00 0.85 -14.56
CA LEU A 238 3.63 2.12 -14.24
C LEU A 238 2.60 3.22 -14.46
N GLU A 239 2.03 3.77 -13.38
CA GLU A 239 1.07 4.86 -13.46
C GLU A 239 1.77 6.20 -13.33
N LEU A 240 1.69 7.00 -14.38
CA LEU A 240 2.32 8.31 -14.46
C LEU A 240 1.35 9.39 -13.98
N LEU A 241 1.79 10.20 -12.99
CA LEU A 241 1.05 11.34 -12.44
C LEU A 241 -0.37 10.99 -11.93
N PRO A 242 -0.57 9.85 -11.21
CA PRO A 242 -1.91 9.37 -10.87
C PRO A 242 -2.70 10.33 -9.97
N ALA A 243 -2.01 11.12 -9.15
CA ALA A 243 -2.63 12.05 -8.21
C ALA A 243 -1.96 13.45 -8.25
N LEU A 244 -1.63 13.94 -9.45
CA LEU A 244 -1.02 15.25 -9.63
C LEU A 244 -2.03 16.36 -9.28
N PRO A 245 -1.76 17.22 -8.27
CA PRO A 245 -2.65 18.31 -7.93
C PRO A 245 -2.49 19.48 -8.93
N LYS A 246 -3.56 20.25 -9.11
CA LYS A 246 -3.57 21.42 -10.02
C LYS A 246 -2.55 22.50 -9.63
N GLU A 247 -2.20 22.57 -8.36
CA GLU A 247 -1.22 23.53 -7.81
C GLU A 247 0.21 23.23 -8.29
N TRP A 248 0.48 22.00 -8.70
CA TRP A 248 1.76 21.61 -9.31
C TRP A 248 1.66 21.62 -10.83
N ALA A 249 1.27 22.78 -11.38
CA ALA A 249 1.00 22.91 -12.81
C ALA A 249 2.18 22.49 -13.70
N ASN A 250 3.42 22.81 -13.28
CA ASN A 250 4.63 22.46 -14.00
C ASN A 250 5.63 21.84 -13.04
N GLY A 251 6.33 20.81 -13.51
CA GLY A 251 7.34 20.16 -12.70
C GLY A 251 8.01 19.00 -13.38
N ARG A 252 8.96 18.41 -12.67
CA ARG A 252 9.67 17.20 -13.09
C ARG A 252 10.15 16.41 -11.91
N PHE A 253 10.31 15.13 -12.12
CA PHE A 253 11.14 14.27 -11.29
C PHE A 253 12.03 13.39 -12.17
N SER A 254 13.13 12.91 -11.60
CA SER A 254 14.02 11.96 -12.29
C SER A 254 14.56 10.91 -11.33
N GLY A 255 14.80 9.71 -11.85
CA GLY A 255 15.40 8.61 -11.11
C GLY A 255 14.47 7.93 -10.12
N LEU A 256 13.14 8.16 -10.14
CA LEU A 256 12.24 7.40 -9.29
C LEU A 256 12.24 5.93 -9.68
N ARG A 257 12.36 5.07 -8.67
CA ARG A 257 12.35 3.62 -8.86
C ARG A 257 10.93 3.08 -8.80
N ALA A 258 10.63 2.19 -9.73
CA ALA A 258 9.37 1.47 -9.79
C ALA A 258 9.59 -0.04 -9.70
N ARG A 259 8.56 -0.77 -9.26
CA ARG A 259 8.58 -2.23 -9.20
C ARG A 259 8.85 -2.80 -10.59
N GLY A 260 9.50 -3.96 -10.66
CA GLY A 260 9.94 -4.56 -11.92
C GLY A 260 11.32 -4.09 -12.38
N GLY A 261 12.04 -3.27 -11.56
CA GLY A 261 13.39 -2.81 -11.86
C GLY A 261 13.45 -1.60 -12.79
N PHE A 262 12.36 -0.85 -12.89
CA PHE A 262 12.29 0.36 -13.70
C PHE A 262 12.84 1.58 -12.96
N GLU A 263 13.39 2.51 -13.76
CA GLU A 263 13.72 3.88 -13.38
C GLU A 263 12.94 4.82 -14.28
N VAL A 264 12.29 5.81 -13.69
CA VAL A 264 11.33 6.66 -14.39
C VAL A 264 11.68 8.12 -14.16
N ASP A 265 11.76 8.88 -15.25
CA ASP A 265 11.85 10.34 -15.28
C ASP A 265 10.55 10.87 -15.90
N VAL A 266 9.98 11.94 -15.35
CA VAL A 266 8.78 12.58 -15.90
C VAL A 266 8.89 14.09 -15.83
N ASP A 267 8.57 14.75 -16.93
CA ASP A 267 8.29 16.17 -17.01
C ASP A 267 6.81 16.39 -17.29
N TRP A 268 6.18 17.37 -16.64
CA TRP A 268 4.81 17.79 -16.92
C TRP A 268 4.68 19.30 -17.02
N ARG A 269 3.73 19.77 -17.84
CA ARG A 269 3.42 21.17 -18.09
C ARG A 269 1.92 21.36 -18.12
N ASP A 270 1.44 22.42 -17.50
CA ASP A 270 0.02 22.75 -17.40
C ASP A 270 -0.82 21.53 -16.91
N THR A 271 -0.30 20.83 -15.87
CA THR A 271 -0.86 19.60 -15.30
C THR A 271 -0.92 18.39 -16.27
N ALA A 272 -0.35 18.48 -17.47
CA ALA A 272 -0.33 17.39 -18.43
C ALA A 272 1.07 16.81 -18.62
N LEU A 273 1.13 15.50 -18.87
CA LEU A 273 2.37 14.81 -19.21
C LEU A 273 3.00 15.47 -20.45
N TYR A 274 4.18 16.02 -20.28
CA TYR A 274 4.98 16.55 -21.38
C TYR A 274 5.91 15.48 -21.96
N GLN A 275 6.69 14.82 -21.08
CA GLN A 275 7.58 13.73 -21.45
C GLN A 275 7.78 12.78 -20.30
N ALA A 276 7.87 11.48 -20.58
CA ALA A 276 8.36 10.46 -19.66
C ALA A 276 9.50 9.67 -20.30
N ALA A 277 10.52 9.32 -19.52
CA ALA A 277 11.57 8.40 -19.91
C ALA A 277 11.60 7.20 -18.96
N ILE A 278 11.52 5.99 -19.49
CA ILE A 278 11.47 4.74 -18.73
C ILE A 278 12.68 3.89 -19.11
N LYS A 279 13.47 3.53 -18.10
CA LYS A 279 14.70 2.73 -18.24
C LYS A 279 14.57 1.44 -17.42
N SER A 280 15.29 0.41 -17.81
CA SER A 280 15.47 -0.82 -17.04
C SER A 280 16.86 -1.39 -17.27
N ASN A 281 17.43 -2.07 -16.28
CA ASN A 281 18.72 -2.76 -16.43
C ASN A 281 18.59 -4.16 -17.04
N ALA A 282 17.35 -4.61 -17.30
CA ALA A 282 17.06 -5.87 -17.95
C ALA A 282 15.94 -5.68 -18.97
N LYS A 283 15.87 -6.57 -19.96
CA LYS A 283 14.75 -6.60 -20.90
C LYS A 283 13.48 -6.95 -20.12
N THR A 284 12.58 -5.96 -19.95
CA THR A 284 11.41 -6.10 -19.09
C THR A 284 10.17 -5.53 -19.76
N ALA A 285 9.08 -6.31 -19.79
CA ALA A 285 7.78 -5.84 -20.25
C ALA A 285 7.08 -5.05 -19.12
N CYS A 286 6.37 -3.99 -19.50
CA CYS A 286 5.50 -3.23 -18.60
C CYS A 286 4.26 -2.72 -19.32
N CYS A 287 3.25 -2.42 -18.51
CA CYS A 287 2.10 -1.63 -18.89
C CYS A 287 2.33 -0.20 -18.38
N ILE A 288 2.21 0.80 -19.21
CA ILE A 288 2.36 2.20 -18.82
C ILE A 288 0.99 2.84 -18.90
N GLN A 289 0.57 3.44 -17.81
CA GLN A 289 -0.73 4.09 -17.69
C GLN A 289 -0.57 5.60 -17.48
N TYR A 290 -1.34 6.38 -18.23
CA TYR A 290 -1.55 7.80 -17.98
C TYR A 290 -3.03 8.12 -18.11
N GLY A 291 -3.64 8.66 -17.05
CA GLY A 291 -5.08 8.78 -16.95
C GLY A 291 -5.78 7.41 -17.11
N SER A 292 -6.74 7.32 -18.02
CA SER A 292 -7.46 6.07 -18.32
C SER A 292 -6.82 5.21 -19.41
N LYS A 293 -5.75 5.66 -20.05
CA LYS A 293 -5.12 4.99 -21.20
C LYS A 293 -3.95 4.14 -20.78
N ARG A 294 -3.85 2.95 -21.36
CA ARG A 294 -2.77 1.98 -21.14
C ARG A 294 -2.06 1.65 -22.44
N ILE A 295 -0.75 1.61 -22.40
CA ILE A 295 0.11 1.13 -23.49
C ILE A 295 1.06 0.06 -22.96
N TYR A 296 1.37 -0.92 -23.80
CA TYR A 296 2.29 -2.00 -23.46
C TYR A 296 3.62 -1.79 -24.16
N ARG A 297 4.70 -1.92 -23.45
CA ARG A 297 6.06 -1.74 -23.98
C ARG A 297 7.00 -2.77 -23.37
N THR A 298 8.07 -3.06 -24.11
CA THR A 298 9.24 -3.78 -23.58
C THR A 298 10.40 -2.81 -23.53
N VAL A 299 10.96 -2.61 -22.35
CA VAL A 299 12.14 -1.76 -22.12
C VAL A 299 13.38 -2.61 -22.33
N GLU A 300 14.23 -2.19 -23.25
CA GLU A 300 15.54 -2.82 -23.48
C GLU A 300 16.61 -2.18 -22.58
N PRO A 301 17.63 -2.94 -22.12
CA PRO A 301 18.64 -2.43 -21.17
C PRO A 301 19.45 -1.24 -21.69
N THR A 302 19.54 -1.10 -23.01
CA THR A 302 20.41 -0.12 -23.68
C THR A 302 19.70 1.16 -24.11
N ALA A 303 18.37 1.22 -23.98
CA ALA A 303 17.58 2.35 -24.48
C ALA A 303 16.42 2.70 -23.56
N ALA A 304 16.28 3.99 -23.26
CA ALA A 304 15.07 4.49 -22.59
C ALA A 304 13.91 4.52 -23.59
N ILE A 305 12.71 4.16 -23.12
CA ILE A 305 11.47 4.47 -23.83
C ILE A 305 11.12 5.92 -23.51
N ILE A 306 10.94 6.73 -24.55
CA ILE A 306 10.49 8.11 -24.43
C ILE A 306 9.03 8.19 -24.86
N LEU A 307 8.19 8.77 -24.01
CA LEU A 307 6.76 8.92 -24.23
C LEU A 307 6.34 10.37 -24.00
N SER A 308 5.27 10.77 -24.67
CA SER A 308 4.61 12.06 -24.50
C SER A 308 3.10 11.86 -24.29
N HIS A 309 2.36 12.92 -24.06
CA HIS A 309 0.89 12.89 -24.00
C HIS A 309 0.27 12.29 -25.28
N GLU A 310 0.90 12.50 -26.45
CA GLU A 310 0.41 12.01 -27.74
C GLU A 310 0.33 10.46 -27.81
N ASP A 311 1.22 9.77 -27.08
CA ASP A 311 1.23 8.29 -27.04
C ASP A 311 0.01 7.70 -26.32
N PHE A 312 -0.77 8.53 -25.61
CA PHE A 312 -1.94 8.13 -24.82
C PHE A 312 -3.28 8.67 -25.36
N LYS A 313 -3.31 9.19 -26.56
CA LYS A 313 -4.55 9.64 -27.24
C LYS A 313 -5.47 8.55 -27.76
#